data_175a84f0f836ce3460b618b9311d82fa
#
_entry.id   175a84f0f836ce3460b618b9311d82fa
#
_cell.length_a   1.000
_cell.length_b   1.000
_cell.length_c   1.000
_cell.angle_alpha   90.00
_cell.angle_beta   90.00
_cell.angle_gamma   90.00
#
_symmetry.space_group_name_H-M   'P 1'
#
loop_
_entity.id
_entity.type
_entity.pdbx_description
1 polymer ?
#
loop_
_entity_poly.entity_id
_entity_poly.type
_entity_poly.pdbx_seq_one_letter_code
_entity_poly.pdbx_strand_id
1 'polypeptide(L)'
;MLAKILLAVSFLLCASPALAADKRVYKIDSLIATQKKGRITVQVSGAVQSGGWKNPRLHVIPRDNGRTLTVEFVGTPPPPGMVVIDALLPVTVSAEFKAAGITAVKVVADANEMTTQILK
;
A
#
# COMPACT_ATOMS: atom_id res chain seq x y z
N MET A 1 -0.99 -20.42 -42.99
CA MET A 1 -0.97 -19.33 -43.33
C MET A 1 -1.55 -18.29 -42.55
N LEU A 2 -2.30 -18.07 -42.15
CA LEU A 2 -3.01 -17.12 -41.50
C LEU A 2 -2.68 -17.11 -40.12
N ALA A 3 -2.38 -18.03 -39.58
CA ALA A 3 -2.16 -18.14 -38.21
C ALA A 3 -1.33 -17.05 -37.68
N LYS A 4 -0.32 -16.83 -38.30
CA LYS A 4 0.53 -15.84 -37.84
C LYS A 4 -0.10 -14.65 -37.37
N ILE A 5 -0.98 -14.25 -37.93
CA ILE A 5 -1.61 -13.10 -37.62
C ILE A 5 -1.89 -12.90 -36.25
N LEU A 6 -2.56 -13.71 -35.78
CA LEU A 6 -3.01 -13.49 -34.51
C LEU A 6 -2.03 -13.09 -33.57
N LEU A 7 -0.95 -13.55 -33.64
CA LEU A 7 -0.05 -13.26 -32.73
C LEU A 7 0.06 -11.86 -32.53
N ALA A 8 -0.04 -11.22 -33.38
CA ALA A 8 0.19 -9.83 -33.34
C ALA A 8 -0.62 -9.28 -32.29
N VAL A 9 -1.69 -9.70 -32.19
CA VAL A 9 -2.58 -9.27 -31.28
C VAL A 9 -2.08 -9.23 -29.92
N SER A 10 -1.52 -10.18 -29.56
CA SER A 10 -1.13 -10.22 -28.25
C SER A 10 -0.47 -9.03 -27.66
N PHE A 11 0.44 -8.57 -28.27
CA PHE A 11 1.14 -7.55 -27.67
C PHE A 11 0.44 -6.38 -27.34
N LEU A 12 -0.54 -6.19 -27.91
CA LEU A 12 -1.23 -5.03 -27.75
C LEU A 12 -1.51 -4.89 -26.35
N LEU A 13 -1.77 -5.87 -25.75
CA LEU A 13 -2.13 -5.80 -24.45
C LEU A 13 -1.07 -5.20 -23.71
N CYS A 14 0.06 -5.32 -24.06
CA CYS A 14 1.13 -4.81 -23.35
C CYS A 14 0.96 -3.37 -23.11
N ALA A 15 0.22 -2.78 -23.84
CA ALA A 15 0.07 -1.39 -23.76
C ALA A 15 -0.50 -0.97 -22.43
N SER A 16 -1.27 -1.76 -21.89
CA SER A 16 -1.93 -1.40 -20.70
C SER A 16 -1.03 -0.90 -19.60
N PRO A 17 0.12 -1.32 -19.48
CA PRO A 17 0.98 -0.96 -18.41
C PRO A 17 1.26 0.49 -18.28
N ALA A 18 0.60 1.24 -18.97
CA ALA A 18 0.82 2.65 -18.95
C ALA A 18 0.47 3.16 -17.57
N LEU A 19 -0.19 2.38 -16.79
CA LEU A 19 -0.59 2.82 -15.50
C LEU A 19 0.57 2.98 -14.55
N ALA A 20 0.56 4.02 -13.80
CA ALA A 20 1.59 4.24 -12.81
C ALA A 20 1.51 3.18 -11.74
N ALA A 21 2.60 2.60 -11.40
CA ALA A 21 2.62 1.59 -10.38
C ALA A 21 2.58 2.26 -9.02
N ASP A 22 1.93 1.61 -8.06
CA ASP A 22 1.92 2.12 -6.71
C ASP A 22 3.29 1.96 -6.10
N LYS A 23 3.62 2.81 -5.17
CA LYS A 23 4.88 2.75 -4.47
C LYS A 23 4.66 2.88 -2.98
N ARG A 24 5.60 2.40 -2.20
CA ARG A 24 5.51 2.55 -0.76
C ARG A 24 5.65 4.01 -0.37
N VAL A 25 4.87 4.40 0.61
CA VAL A 25 4.98 5.73 1.20
C VAL A 25 6.35 5.79 1.86
N TYR A 26 6.93 6.96 1.95
CA TYR A 26 8.30 7.08 2.41
C TYR A 26 8.52 6.53 3.82
N LYS A 27 7.75 6.94 4.79
CA LYS A 27 7.94 6.48 6.16
C LYS A 27 6.65 6.42 6.94
N ILE A 28 6.71 5.73 8.09
CA ILE A 28 5.61 5.64 9.01
C ILE A 28 6.03 6.36 10.28
N ASP A 29 5.15 7.21 10.81
CA ASP A 29 5.40 7.91 12.06
C ASP A 29 4.64 7.30 13.21
N SER A 30 3.46 6.75 12.98
CA SER A 30 2.67 6.12 14.04
C SER A 30 1.78 5.03 13.49
N LEU A 31 1.49 4.07 14.35
CA LEU A 31 0.69 2.93 13.97
C LEU A 31 -0.18 2.53 15.17
N ILE A 32 -1.47 2.43 14.97
CA ILE A 32 -2.40 1.99 15.99
C ILE A 32 -3.30 0.91 15.40
N ALA A 33 -3.48 -0.18 16.12
CA ALA A 33 -4.38 -1.25 15.69
C ALA A 33 -5.32 -1.58 16.85
N THR A 34 -6.61 -1.54 16.59
CA THR A 34 -7.61 -1.86 17.61
C THR A 34 -8.56 -2.91 17.08
N GLN A 35 -9.05 -3.77 17.96
CA GLN A 35 -9.97 -4.82 17.56
C GLN A 35 -11.32 -4.60 18.23
N LYS A 36 -12.40 -4.72 17.44
CA LYS A 36 -13.74 -4.58 17.96
C LYS A 36 -14.67 -5.42 17.11
N LYS A 37 -15.47 -6.24 17.76
CA LYS A 37 -16.45 -7.08 17.07
C LYS A 37 -15.89 -7.89 15.92
N GLY A 38 -14.73 -8.50 16.14
CA GLY A 38 -14.13 -9.36 15.12
C GLY A 38 -13.44 -8.65 13.98
N ARG A 39 -13.30 -7.32 14.06
CA ARG A 39 -12.62 -6.56 13.01
C ARG A 39 -11.48 -5.77 13.62
N ILE A 40 -10.43 -5.63 12.86
CA ILE A 40 -9.26 -4.86 13.28
C ILE A 40 -9.23 -3.58 12.49
N THR A 41 -9.16 -2.45 13.18
CA THR A 41 -8.98 -1.16 12.53
C THR A 41 -7.52 -0.77 12.66
N VAL A 42 -6.86 -0.53 11.54
CA VAL A 42 -5.47 -0.15 11.52
C VAL A 42 -5.39 1.31 11.08
N GLN A 43 -4.78 2.14 11.89
CA GLN A 43 -4.62 3.55 11.55
C GLN A 43 -3.14 3.85 11.48
N VAL A 44 -2.68 4.36 10.35
CA VAL A 44 -1.28 4.60 10.08
C VAL A 44 -1.09 6.06 9.68
N SER A 45 -0.09 6.69 10.25
CA SER A 45 0.31 8.03 9.84
C SER A 45 1.76 8.00 9.42
N GLY A 46 2.08 8.71 8.40
CA GLY A 46 3.44 8.78 7.89
C GLY A 46 3.61 9.96 6.98
N ALA A 47 4.54 9.89 6.06
CA ALA A 47 4.83 11.01 5.18
C ALA A 47 5.30 10.53 3.82
N VAL A 48 5.02 11.36 2.80
CA VAL A 48 5.53 11.17 1.45
C VAL A 48 6.55 12.27 1.19
N GLN A 49 7.42 12.07 0.21
CA GLN A 49 8.52 12.99 -0.05
C GLN A 49 8.18 14.16 -0.96
N SER A 50 6.99 14.23 -1.45
CA SER A 50 6.60 15.32 -2.33
C SER A 50 5.09 15.46 -2.37
N GLY A 51 4.60 16.52 -2.96
CA GLY A 51 3.18 16.65 -3.25
C GLY A 51 2.82 15.77 -4.42
N GLY A 52 1.56 15.71 -4.76
CA GLY A 52 1.10 14.97 -5.93
C GLY A 52 0.78 13.49 -5.71
N TRP A 53 1.04 12.96 -4.54
CA TRP A 53 0.68 11.57 -4.25
C TRP A 53 -0.83 11.46 -4.06
N LYS A 54 -1.40 10.34 -4.48
CA LYS A 54 -2.83 10.10 -4.39
C LYS A 54 -3.12 8.73 -3.85
N ASN A 55 -4.34 8.56 -3.38
CA ASN A 55 -4.88 7.26 -3.01
C ASN A 55 -4.01 6.47 -2.03
N PRO A 56 -3.68 7.05 -0.88
CA PRO A 56 -2.91 6.29 0.11
C PRO A 56 -3.77 5.16 0.66
N ARG A 57 -3.16 4.00 0.84
CA ARG A 57 -3.89 2.85 1.32
C ARG A 57 -2.96 1.77 1.86
N LEU A 58 -3.55 0.76 2.50
CA LEU A 58 -2.80 -0.35 3.04
C LEU A 58 -3.06 -1.56 2.17
N HIS A 59 -2.01 -2.18 1.68
CA HIS A 59 -2.11 -3.34 0.81
C HIS A 59 -1.61 -4.56 1.56
N VAL A 60 -2.46 -5.57 1.70
CA VAL A 60 -2.13 -6.76 2.46
C VAL A 60 -1.08 -7.59 1.75
N ILE A 61 -0.04 -7.99 2.47
CA ILE A 61 0.98 -8.87 1.94
C ILE A 61 0.72 -10.25 2.53
N PRO A 62 0.44 -11.24 1.72
CA PRO A 62 0.20 -12.58 2.25
C PRO A 62 1.44 -13.12 2.94
N ARG A 63 1.25 -13.77 4.07
CA ARG A 63 2.34 -14.34 4.81
C ARG A 63 1.92 -15.68 5.41
N ASP A 64 2.89 -16.54 5.62
CA ASP A 64 2.59 -17.84 6.19
C ASP A 64 2.42 -17.76 7.70
N ASN A 65 2.83 -16.68 8.31
CA ASN A 65 2.72 -16.56 9.73
C ASN A 65 1.31 -16.12 10.06
N GLY A 66 0.45 -16.94 10.45
CA GLY A 66 -0.95 -16.61 10.59
C GLY A 66 -1.34 -15.64 11.70
N ARG A 67 -0.42 -15.18 12.52
CA ARG A 67 -0.79 -14.29 13.62
C ARG A 67 -0.45 -12.83 13.41
N THR A 68 0.36 -12.52 12.43
CA THR A 68 0.71 -11.13 12.16
C THR A 68 0.15 -10.73 10.82
N LEU A 69 -0.64 -9.66 10.82
CA LEU A 69 -1.13 -9.08 9.58
C LEU A 69 -0.07 -8.14 9.07
N THR A 70 0.48 -8.41 7.89
CA THR A 70 1.50 -7.55 7.30
C THR A 70 0.88 -6.79 6.14
N VAL A 71 1.02 -5.46 6.15
CA VAL A 71 0.50 -4.63 5.10
C VAL A 71 1.56 -3.64 4.65
N GLU A 72 1.48 -3.21 3.40
CA GLU A 72 2.33 -2.17 2.87
C GLU A 72 1.57 -0.88 2.86
N PHE A 73 2.21 0.22 3.25
CA PHE A 73 1.60 1.53 3.19
C PHE A 73 2.00 2.08 1.83
N VAL A 74 1.07 2.15 0.92
CA VAL A 74 1.34 2.52 -0.48
C VAL A 74 0.48 3.67 -0.94
N GLY A 75 0.88 4.29 -2.01
CA GLY A 75 0.10 5.32 -2.67
C GLY A 75 0.52 5.41 -4.12
N THR A 76 -0.14 6.26 -4.86
CA THR A 76 0.19 6.49 -6.26
C THR A 76 1.05 7.75 -6.33
N PRO A 77 2.31 7.64 -6.73
CA PRO A 77 3.18 8.81 -6.79
C PRO A 77 2.77 9.72 -7.92
N PRO A 78 3.24 10.98 -7.93
CA PRO A 78 2.91 11.89 -9.01
C PRO A 78 3.49 11.37 -10.32
N PRO A 79 2.84 11.62 -11.45
CA PRO A 79 3.38 11.18 -12.74
C PRO A 79 4.70 11.86 -13.06
N PRO A 80 5.55 11.21 -13.82
CA PRO A 80 6.81 11.81 -14.22
C PRO A 80 6.58 13.14 -14.95
N GLY A 81 7.40 14.09 -14.67
CA GLY A 81 7.26 15.38 -15.34
C GLY A 81 6.31 16.37 -14.65
N MET A 82 5.59 15.92 -13.64
CA MET A 82 4.71 16.83 -12.94
C MET A 82 5.53 17.69 -11.98
N VAL A 83 5.23 18.95 -11.90
CA VAL A 83 5.90 19.85 -10.98
C VAL A 83 5.23 19.69 -9.62
N VAL A 84 5.99 19.31 -8.62
CA VAL A 84 5.43 19.10 -7.29
C VAL A 84 6.33 19.73 -6.23
N ILE A 85 5.78 19.93 -5.04
CA ILE A 85 6.55 20.48 -3.95
C ILE A 85 7.43 19.35 -3.42
N ASP A 86 8.72 19.62 -3.23
CA ASP A 86 9.66 18.64 -2.73
C ASP A 86 9.78 18.84 -1.22
N ALA A 87 8.92 18.21 -0.47
CA ALA A 87 8.87 18.34 0.97
C ALA A 87 8.14 17.15 1.55
N LEU A 88 8.41 16.82 2.81
CA LEU A 88 7.72 15.74 3.48
C LEU A 88 6.31 16.21 3.83
N LEU A 89 5.32 15.53 3.32
CA LEU A 89 3.93 15.86 3.58
C LEU A 89 3.25 14.73 4.34
N PRO A 90 2.46 15.05 5.36
CA PRO A 90 1.84 14.00 6.17
C PRO A 90 0.74 13.26 5.42
N VAL A 91 0.63 11.96 5.69
CA VAL A 91 -0.39 11.13 5.09
C VAL A 91 -0.94 10.22 6.17
N THR A 92 -2.25 10.12 6.27
CA THR A 92 -2.89 9.24 7.26
C THR A 92 -3.90 8.37 6.54
N VAL A 93 -3.95 7.09 6.92
CA VAL A 93 -4.91 6.19 6.32
C VAL A 93 -5.45 5.26 7.39
N SER A 94 -6.69 4.83 7.26
CA SER A 94 -7.32 3.92 8.19
C SER A 94 -7.99 2.83 7.36
N ALA A 95 -7.86 1.59 7.78
CA ALA A 95 -8.46 0.47 7.07
C ALA A 95 -8.92 -0.60 8.06
N GLU A 96 -9.89 -1.40 7.67
CA GLU A 96 -10.42 -2.47 8.49
C GLU A 96 -10.10 -3.83 7.89
N PHE A 97 -9.82 -4.80 8.73
CA PHE A 97 -9.53 -6.15 8.31
C PHE A 97 -10.22 -7.14 9.26
N LYS A 98 -10.38 -8.37 8.82
CA LYS A 98 -10.97 -9.39 9.70
C LYS A 98 -9.94 -9.79 10.74
N ALA A 99 -10.38 -10.01 11.95
CA ALA A 99 -9.48 -10.35 13.04
C ALA A 99 -8.86 -11.74 12.87
N ALA A 100 -9.63 -12.71 12.56
CA ALA A 100 -9.14 -14.05 12.21
C ALA A 100 -7.86 -14.57 12.91
N GLY A 101 -7.77 -14.40 14.22
CA GLY A 101 -6.60 -14.88 14.93
C GLY A 101 -5.37 -13.98 14.88
N ILE A 102 -5.49 -12.82 14.30
CA ILE A 102 -4.39 -11.88 14.20
C ILE A 102 -4.15 -11.24 15.55
N THR A 103 -2.91 -11.20 16.01
CA THR A 103 -2.55 -10.60 17.29
C THR A 103 -1.66 -9.38 17.15
N ALA A 104 -1.06 -9.17 16.00
CA ALA A 104 -0.19 -8.03 15.77
C ALA A 104 -0.33 -7.54 14.33
N VAL A 105 0.01 -6.29 14.09
CA VAL A 105 -0.03 -5.71 12.76
C VAL A 105 1.34 -5.13 12.47
N LYS A 106 1.87 -5.44 11.29
CA LYS A 106 3.13 -4.91 10.83
C LYS A 106 2.87 -4.10 9.58
N VAL A 107 3.32 -2.86 9.55
CA VAL A 107 3.17 -2.00 8.39
C VAL A 107 4.54 -1.67 7.84
N VAL A 108 4.70 -1.82 6.54
CA VAL A 108 5.98 -1.62 5.86
C VAL A 108 5.90 -0.39 4.99
N ALA A 109 6.84 0.52 5.14
CA ALA A 109 7.00 1.68 4.27
C ALA A 109 8.36 1.57 3.59
N ASP A 110 8.73 2.59 2.82
CA ASP A 110 9.98 2.53 2.07
C ASP A 110 11.20 2.63 3.00
N ALA A 111 11.21 3.55 3.91
CA ALA A 111 12.36 3.78 4.77
C ALA A 111 12.31 3.04 6.10
N ASN A 112 11.14 2.62 6.55
CA ASN A 112 11.01 1.94 7.82
C ASN A 112 9.80 1.02 7.87
N GLU A 113 9.65 0.31 8.97
CA GLU A 113 8.47 -0.49 9.19
C GLU A 113 8.15 -0.42 10.69
N MET A 114 6.91 -0.64 11.03
CA MET A 114 6.49 -0.62 12.43
C MET A 114 5.57 -1.78 12.70
N THR A 115 5.65 -2.34 13.91
CA THR A 115 4.79 -3.43 14.33
C THR A 115 4.14 -3.03 15.63
N THR A 116 2.86 -3.32 15.78
CA THR A 116 2.17 -3.03 17.02
C THR A 116 1.28 -4.19 17.42
N GLN A 117 1.04 -4.34 18.71
CA GLN A 117 0.10 -5.31 19.19
C GLN A 117 -1.30 -4.73 19.02
N ILE A 118 -2.29 -5.58 18.90
CA ILE A 118 -3.66 -5.13 18.72
C ILE A 118 -4.28 -4.84 20.09
N LEU A 119 -4.88 -3.67 20.21
CA LEU A 119 -5.56 -3.28 21.44
C LEU A 119 -7.00 -3.75 21.37
N LYS A 120 -7.49 -4.32 22.43
CA LYS A 120 -8.87 -4.83 22.47
C LYS A 120 -9.74 -4.01 23.41
#